data_d985d14518b731cc5eb86bbdfb88f4f3
#
_entry.id   d985d14518b731cc5eb86bbdfb88f4f3
#
_cell.length_a   1.000
_cell.length_b   1.000
_cell.length_c   1.000
_cell.angle_alpha   90.00
_cell.angle_beta   90.00
_cell.angle_gamma   90.00
#
_symmetry.space_group_name_H-M   'P 1'
#
loop_
_entity.id
_entity.type
_entity.pdbx_description
1 polymer ?
#
loop_
_entity_poly.entity_id
_entity_poly.type
_entity_poly.pdbx_seq_one_letter_code
_entity_poly.pdbx_strand_id
1 'polypeptide(L)'
;MTAAPALLCFRDDLRLSDNPALTAAIDSGGPVIAVYVLDEESAGVRPLGGAARWWLHQSLTSLRAGLDELGIPLVLRRGAARQLIVELAAESGAGAVFWNRRYGLAERTVDAALKTELRAGGTTVQSFAASLLFEPWTVSTGAGAPYSVFTPYWRRIGSLPEPRLPLPTPAAMPAADARAAAGLVLTLGGDELDDWGLQPSRPDWAGGLRASWQPGEASAALLLREFLADALPRYEAERDIPAEQATSRLSPALRWGEISPHTVWHETVRVRNAAAAASGGSSPLASAATAFLRQLAWREFAAHVSFHAPDLSRINWRPEFDAFEWPPHDPALLAAWQQGRTGVPLVDAGMRELWTTGTMHNRVRMVVASYLCKNLLIDWRHGEEWFWQTLVDADAASNAFNWQWVAGSGADAAPYFRVFNPLLQQQKFDPHGSYVRAHLPEWGTAEYPEPLVDLAESRRAALAAYERLRRRR
;
A
#
# COMPACT_ATOMS: atom_id res chain seq x y z
N MET A 1 15.94 32.56 -25.07
CA MET A 1 16.66 31.42 -24.48
C MET A 1 15.59 30.45 -24.04
N THR A 2 15.60 29.20 -24.50
CA THR A 2 14.72 28.16 -23.97
C THR A 2 15.04 27.92 -22.50
N ALA A 3 14.03 27.76 -21.66
CA ALA A 3 14.23 27.42 -20.26
C ALA A 3 15.00 26.08 -20.13
N ALA A 4 15.79 25.92 -19.08
CA ALA A 4 16.52 24.68 -18.83
C ALA A 4 15.52 23.52 -18.61
N PRO A 5 15.84 22.29 -18.98
CA PRO A 5 14.98 21.13 -18.77
C PRO A 5 14.70 20.91 -17.28
N ALA A 6 13.55 20.28 -16.98
CA ALA A 6 13.20 19.80 -15.66
C ALA A 6 13.12 18.26 -15.65
N LEU A 7 13.64 17.62 -14.60
CA LEU A 7 13.40 16.21 -14.34
C LEU A 7 12.25 16.04 -13.35
N LEU A 8 11.29 15.18 -13.69
CA LEU A 8 10.20 14.77 -12.83
C LEU A 8 10.40 13.29 -12.43
N CYS A 9 10.73 13.07 -11.17
CA CYS A 9 10.99 11.71 -10.68
C CYS A 9 9.70 11.11 -10.09
N PHE A 10 9.11 10.17 -10.83
CA PHE A 10 8.02 9.33 -10.33
C PHE A 10 8.52 8.25 -9.35
N ARG A 11 7.68 7.88 -8.41
CA ARG A 11 7.94 6.88 -7.36
C ARG A 11 6.67 6.03 -7.10
N ASP A 12 6.08 6.18 -5.90
CA ASP A 12 4.79 5.58 -5.51
C ASP A 12 3.65 6.61 -5.77
N ASP A 13 3.64 7.22 -6.95
CA ASP A 13 2.74 8.30 -7.37
C ASP A 13 2.43 8.23 -8.88
N LEU A 14 2.17 7.01 -9.38
CA LEU A 14 2.06 6.67 -10.80
C LEU A 14 0.74 7.15 -11.41
N ARG A 15 0.54 8.48 -11.39
CA ARG A 15 -0.65 9.17 -11.91
C ARG A 15 -0.33 10.55 -12.45
N LEU A 16 -1.21 11.09 -13.27
CA LEU A 16 -1.13 12.44 -13.81
C LEU A 16 -2.03 13.43 -13.05
N SER A 17 -3.24 13.01 -12.67
CA SER A 17 -4.14 13.84 -11.87
C SER A 17 -3.65 13.94 -10.42
N ASP A 18 -3.89 15.08 -9.82
CA ASP A 18 -3.44 15.38 -8.45
C ASP A 18 -1.97 15.00 -8.18
N ASN A 19 -1.10 15.37 -9.12
CA ASN A 19 0.34 15.18 -8.99
C ASN A 19 1.06 16.55 -8.88
N PRO A 20 1.30 17.06 -7.65
CA PRO A 20 1.93 18.37 -7.44
C PRO A 20 3.32 18.49 -8.06
N ALA A 21 4.10 17.42 -8.10
CA ALA A 21 5.43 17.43 -8.72
C ALA A 21 5.34 17.60 -10.25
N LEU A 22 4.38 16.93 -10.90
CA LEU A 22 4.12 17.07 -12.33
C LEU A 22 3.65 18.50 -12.66
N THR A 23 2.70 19.03 -11.88
CA THR A 23 2.23 20.41 -12.05
C THR A 23 3.39 21.39 -11.96
N ALA A 24 4.23 21.28 -10.91
CA ALA A 24 5.38 22.15 -10.73
C ALA A 24 6.44 22.00 -11.84
N ALA A 25 6.64 20.80 -12.36
CA ALA A 25 7.56 20.57 -13.47
C ALA A 25 7.10 21.27 -14.75
N ILE A 26 5.81 21.17 -15.10
CA ILE A 26 5.24 21.86 -16.27
C ILE A 26 5.25 23.38 -16.05
N ASP A 27 4.88 23.86 -14.87
CA ASP A 27 4.85 25.30 -14.52
C ASP A 27 6.25 25.93 -14.52
N SER A 28 7.32 25.14 -14.46
CA SER A 28 8.69 25.65 -14.57
C SER A 28 9.03 26.22 -15.95
N GLY A 29 8.22 25.90 -16.97
CA GLY A 29 8.26 26.51 -18.30
C GLY A 29 9.48 26.09 -19.11
N GLY A 30 9.56 24.82 -19.50
CA GLY A 30 10.62 24.26 -20.32
C GLY A 30 10.36 22.78 -20.61
N PRO A 31 11.29 22.10 -21.29
CA PRO A 31 11.19 20.66 -21.53
C PRO A 31 11.12 19.89 -20.20
N VAL A 32 10.15 18.96 -20.05
CA VAL A 32 10.05 18.08 -18.91
C VAL A 32 10.37 16.65 -19.33
N ILE A 33 11.22 15.98 -18.58
CA ILE A 33 11.56 14.56 -18.73
C ILE A 33 11.11 13.84 -17.48
N ALA A 34 10.18 12.89 -17.63
CA ALA A 34 9.80 12.00 -16.55
C ALA A 34 10.86 10.90 -16.37
N VAL A 35 11.13 10.56 -15.12
CA VAL A 35 12.11 9.53 -14.75
C VAL A 35 11.47 8.58 -13.75
N TYR A 36 11.61 7.27 -13.96
CA TYR A 36 11.35 6.28 -12.94
C TYR A 36 12.61 5.43 -12.72
N VAL A 37 13.05 5.34 -11.47
CA VAL A 37 14.18 4.48 -11.09
C VAL A 37 13.68 3.31 -10.26
N LEU A 38 13.89 2.09 -10.76
CA LEU A 38 13.71 0.87 -9.97
C LEU A 38 14.92 0.74 -9.03
N ASP A 39 14.78 1.28 -7.83
CA ASP A 39 15.82 1.29 -6.82
C ASP A 39 15.68 0.08 -5.89
N GLU A 40 16.52 -0.91 -6.12
CA GLU A 40 16.68 -2.10 -5.27
C GLU A 40 18.10 -2.21 -4.69
N GLU A 41 18.92 -1.15 -4.87
CA GLU A 41 20.35 -1.13 -4.51
C GLU A 41 20.68 -0.14 -3.40
N SER A 42 19.86 0.89 -3.20
CA SER A 42 20.09 1.85 -2.13
C SER A 42 19.93 1.20 -0.75
N ALA A 43 20.83 1.53 0.17
CA ALA A 43 20.90 0.92 1.49
C ALA A 43 19.57 1.04 2.27
N GLY A 44 19.01 -0.10 2.66
CA GLY A 44 17.77 -0.20 3.41
C GLY A 44 16.48 -0.13 2.59
N VAL A 45 16.55 0.18 1.30
CA VAL A 45 15.40 0.07 0.40
C VAL A 45 15.07 -1.41 0.21
N ARG A 46 13.83 -1.78 0.49
CA ARG A 46 13.37 -3.16 0.39
C ARG A 46 13.00 -3.48 -1.06
N PRO A 47 13.59 -4.52 -1.67
CA PRO A 47 13.18 -4.95 -3.01
C PRO A 47 11.69 -5.32 -3.06
N LEU A 48 11.06 -5.10 -4.22
CA LEU A 48 9.65 -5.40 -4.43
C LEU A 48 9.40 -6.92 -4.42
N GLY A 49 8.28 -7.33 -3.84
CA GLY A 49 7.78 -8.70 -3.94
C GLY A 49 7.27 -9.05 -5.34
N GLY A 50 7.06 -10.34 -5.59
CA GLY A 50 6.69 -10.83 -6.93
C GLY A 50 5.39 -10.21 -7.48
N ALA A 51 4.32 -10.16 -6.68
CA ALA A 51 3.05 -9.56 -7.09
C ALA A 51 3.15 -8.05 -7.31
N ALA A 52 3.94 -7.36 -6.48
CA ALA A 52 4.22 -5.93 -6.60
C ALA A 52 5.01 -5.60 -7.88
N ARG A 53 5.97 -6.45 -8.28
CA ARG A 53 6.70 -6.32 -9.56
C ARG A 53 5.76 -6.44 -10.75
N TRP A 54 4.87 -7.43 -10.73
CA TRP A 54 3.88 -7.58 -11.79
C TRP A 54 3.00 -6.33 -11.92
N TRP A 55 2.52 -5.78 -10.80
CA TRP A 55 1.71 -4.56 -10.81
C TRP A 55 2.48 -3.36 -11.35
N LEU A 56 3.71 -3.16 -10.90
CA LEU A 56 4.58 -2.04 -11.34
C LEU A 56 4.74 -2.01 -12.86
N HIS A 57 4.95 -3.16 -13.50
CA HIS A 57 5.07 -3.23 -14.95
C HIS A 57 3.83 -2.65 -15.66
N GLN A 58 2.64 -3.07 -15.22
CA GLN A 58 1.38 -2.59 -15.80
C GLN A 58 1.18 -1.08 -15.53
N SER A 59 1.48 -0.63 -14.31
CA SER A 59 1.39 0.78 -13.93
C SER A 59 2.31 1.67 -14.75
N LEU A 60 3.56 1.27 -14.97
CA LEU A 60 4.51 2.02 -15.79
C LEU A 60 4.10 2.05 -17.26
N THR A 61 3.52 0.97 -17.78
CA THR A 61 2.95 0.94 -19.13
C THR A 61 1.80 1.95 -19.26
N SER A 62 0.89 1.97 -18.29
CA SER A 62 -0.23 2.92 -18.26
C SER A 62 0.26 4.37 -18.09
N LEU A 63 1.22 4.61 -17.18
CA LEU A 63 1.79 5.92 -16.95
C LEU A 63 2.48 6.48 -18.20
N ARG A 64 3.27 5.65 -18.90
CA ARG A 64 3.95 6.04 -20.14
C ARG A 64 2.94 6.53 -21.17
N ALA A 65 1.86 5.78 -21.40
CA ALA A 65 0.81 6.18 -22.34
C ALA A 65 0.20 7.54 -21.99
N GLY A 66 -0.12 7.78 -20.71
CA GLY A 66 -0.66 9.07 -20.28
C GLY A 66 0.34 10.22 -20.37
N LEU A 67 1.63 9.97 -20.09
CA LEU A 67 2.69 10.97 -20.25
C LEU A 67 2.92 11.33 -21.73
N ASP A 68 2.83 10.35 -22.62
CA ASP A 68 2.94 10.58 -24.07
C ASP A 68 1.85 11.56 -24.58
N GLU A 69 0.61 11.47 -24.04
CA GLU A 69 -0.47 12.42 -24.33
C GLU A 69 -0.14 13.84 -23.89
N LEU A 70 0.65 14.00 -22.83
CA LEU A 70 1.15 15.29 -22.36
C LEU A 70 2.44 15.76 -23.09
N GLY A 71 3.00 14.93 -23.97
CA GLY A 71 4.25 15.17 -24.66
C GLY A 71 5.49 15.01 -23.74
N ILE A 72 5.38 14.30 -22.64
CA ILE A 72 6.45 14.10 -21.64
C ILE A 72 7.04 12.69 -21.82
N PRO A 73 8.28 12.56 -22.31
CA PRO A 73 8.91 11.25 -22.42
C PRO A 73 9.28 10.68 -21.06
N LEU A 74 9.14 9.35 -20.90
CA LEU A 74 9.49 8.61 -19.69
C LEU A 74 10.82 7.85 -19.88
N VAL A 75 11.81 8.19 -19.09
CA VAL A 75 13.11 7.49 -18.99
C VAL A 75 13.04 6.50 -17.83
N LEU A 76 13.39 5.25 -18.11
CA LEU A 76 13.47 4.18 -17.12
C LEU A 76 14.93 3.89 -16.79
N ARG A 77 15.23 3.66 -15.51
CA ARG A 77 16.57 3.25 -15.02
C ARG A 77 16.41 2.24 -13.88
N ARG A 78 17.36 1.32 -13.79
CA ARG A 78 17.47 0.39 -12.66
C ARG A 78 18.81 0.60 -11.96
N GLY A 79 18.79 0.72 -10.61
CA GLY A 79 19.98 0.91 -9.79
C GLY A 79 19.75 1.91 -8.65
N ALA A 80 20.83 2.38 -8.03
CA ALA A 80 20.80 3.33 -6.93
C ALA A 80 20.23 4.70 -7.37
N ALA A 81 19.03 5.04 -6.89
CA ALA A 81 18.28 6.22 -7.36
C ALA A 81 19.05 7.53 -7.17
N ARG A 82 19.80 7.68 -6.07
CA ARG A 82 20.59 8.90 -5.82
C ARG A 82 21.60 9.15 -6.94
N GLN A 83 22.40 8.13 -7.27
CA GLN A 83 23.43 8.25 -8.29
C GLN A 83 22.81 8.52 -9.67
N LEU A 84 21.86 7.69 -10.09
CA LEU A 84 21.23 7.78 -11.40
C LEU A 84 20.52 9.11 -11.65
N ILE A 85 19.82 9.66 -10.64
CA ILE A 85 19.13 10.94 -10.81
C ILE A 85 20.12 12.11 -10.88
N VAL A 86 21.23 12.07 -10.14
CA VAL A 86 22.30 13.09 -10.25
C VAL A 86 22.95 13.04 -11.63
N GLU A 87 23.27 11.86 -12.14
CA GLU A 87 23.82 11.65 -13.47
C GLU A 87 22.86 12.18 -14.55
N LEU A 88 21.59 11.77 -14.52
CA LEU A 88 20.57 12.23 -15.46
C LEU A 88 20.37 13.76 -15.41
N ALA A 89 20.43 14.36 -14.22
CA ALA A 89 20.33 15.82 -14.10
C ALA A 89 21.51 16.55 -14.75
N ALA A 90 22.72 16.03 -14.57
CA ALA A 90 23.91 16.58 -15.20
C ALA A 90 23.92 16.38 -16.73
N GLU A 91 23.62 15.19 -17.20
CA GLU A 91 23.61 14.84 -18.62
C GLU A 91 22.52 15.58 -19.41
N SER A 92 21.33 15.76 -18.83
CA SER A 92 20.23 16.53 -19.44
C SER A 92 20.42 18.03 -19.35
N GLY A 93 21.34 18.52 -18.52
CA GLY A 93 21.45 19.94 -18.18
C GLY A 93 20.25 20.47 -17.42
N ALA A 94 19.62 19.64 -16.59
CA ALA A 94 18.40 20.00 -15.87
C ALA A 94 18.63 21.14 -14.87
N GLY A 95 17.84 22.22 -15.01
CA GLY A 95 17.81 23.33 -14.07
C GLY A 95 17.01 23.04 -12.81
N ALA A 96 16.11 22.07 -12.86
CA ALA A 96 15.25 21.70 -11.74
C ALA A 96 14.96 20.20 -11.70
N VAL A 97 14.76 19.67 -10.49
CA VAL A 97 14.32 18.28 -10.24
C VAL A 97 13.18 18.30 -9.25
N PHE A 98 12.08 17.64 -9.60
CA PHE A 98 10.83 17.59 -8.85
C PHE A 98 10.43 16.17 -8.50
N TRP A 99 9.84 15.95 -7.30
CA TRP A 99 9.25 14.67 -6.92
C TRP A 99 8.20 14.80 -5.82
N ASN A 100 7.36 13.80 -5.67
CA ASN A 100 6.48 13.66 -4.51
C ASN A 100 7.19 12.84 -3.42
N ARG A 101 6.97 13.22 -2.15
CA ARG A 101 7.68 12.65 -1.00
C ARG A 101 7.27 11.20 -0.73
N ARG A 102 8.27 10.41 -0.35
CA ARG A 102 8.11 9.10 0.29
C ARG A 102 8.37 9.22 1.79
N TYR A 103 7.83 8.30 2.59
CA TYR A 103 7.83 8.42 4.04
C TYR A 103 8.57 7.32 4.78
N GLY A 104 8.98 6.24 4.13
CA GLY A 104 9.85 5.22 4.68
C GLY A 104 11.24 5.76 5.04
N LEU A 105 11.90 5.21 6.06
CA LEU A 105 13.19 5.73 6.54
C LEU A 105 14.27 5.66 5.47
N ALA A 106 14.41 4.53 4.77
CA ALA A 106 15.42 4.36 3.73
C ALA A 106 15.19 5.34 2.57
N GLU A 107 13.96 5.45 2.09
CA GLU A 107 13.57 6.33 1.00
C GLU A 107 13.77 7.80 1.36
N ARG A 108 13.44 8.20 2.58
CA ARG A 108 13.70 9.57 3.07
C ARG A 108 15.18 9.89 3.14
N THR A 109 16.00 8.91 3.54
CA THR A 109 17.46 9.05 3.62
C THR A 109 18.05 9.25 2.23
N VAL A 110 17.63 8.46 1.24
CA VAL A 110 18.01 8.62 -0.17
C VAL A 110 17.59 9.97 -0.70
N ASP A 111 16.32 10.37 -0.47
CA ASP A 111 15.76 11.63 -0.97
C ASP A 111 16.43 12.86 -0.33
N ALA A 112 16.82 12.79 0.94
CA ALA A 112 17.56 13.87 1.62
C ALA A 112 18.98 14.04 1.06
N ALA A 113 19.70 12.92 0.85
CA ALA A 113 21.03 12.94 0.26
C ALA A 113 21.00 13.45 -1.18
N LEU A 114 20.05 12.95 -1.99
CA LEU A 114 19.83 13.42 -3.36
C LEU A 114 19.57 14.93 -3.42
N LYS A 115 18.69 15.44 -2.55
CA LYS A 115 18.37 16.88 -2.45
C LYS A 115 19.62 17.71 -2.14
N THR A 116 20.45 17.24 -1.23
CA THR A 116 21.69 17.92 -0.84
C THR A 116 22.68 17.99 -2.01
N GLU A 117 22.88 16.89 -2.71
CA GLU A 117 23.83 16.77 -3.81
C GLU A 117 23.42 17.61 -5.02
N LEU A 118 22.18 17.52 -5.46
CA LEU A 118 21.64 18.31 -6.58
C LEU A 118 21.73 19.82 -6.30
N ARG A 119 21.42 20.25 -5.08
CA ARG A 119 21.55 21.66 -4.68
C ARG A 119 22.99 22.14 -4.67
N ALA A 120 23.93 21.30 -4.22
CA ALA A 120 25.35 21.62 -4.29
C ALA A 120 25.84 21.78 -5.74
N GLY A 121 25.24 21.06 -6.69
CA GLY A 121 25.45 21.21 -8.13
C GLY A 121 24.73 22.41 -8.77
N GLY A 122 24.00 23.23 -8.01
CA GLY A 122 23.26 24.39 -8.50
C GLY A 122 21.87 24.08 -9.06
N THR A 123 21.38 22.84 -8.97
CA THR A 123 20.07 22.45 -9.45
C THR A 123 18.98 22.82 -8.45
N THR A 124 17.88 23.41 -8.91
CA THR A 124 16.69 23.67 -8.09
C THR A 124 16.02 22.34 -7.74
N VAL A 125 15.72 22.13 -6.45
CA VAL A 125 15.07 20.88 -6.00
C VAL A 125 13.87 21.17 -5.14
N GLN A 126 12.72 20.61 -5.53
CA GLN A 126 11.49 20.70 -4.75
C GLN A 126 10.82 19.32 -4.58
N SER A 127 10.21 19.10 -3.42
CA SER A 127 9.44 17.90 -3.14
C SER A 127 8.09 18.25 -2.51
N PHE A 128 7.05 17.49 -2.85
CA PHE A 128 5.66 17.83 -2.56
C PHE A 128 4.97 16.76 -1.73
N ALA A 129 3.92 17.15 -0.98
CA ALA A 129 2.98 16.23 -0.34
C ALA A 129 1.98 15.74 -1.38
N ALA A 130 1.85 14.43 -1.56
CA ALA A 130 0.95 13.87 -2.57
C ALA A 130 0.38 12.49 -2.18
N SER A 131 1.08 11.72 -1.34
CA SER A 131 0.74 10.32 -1.04
C SER A 131 0.02 10.15 0.29
N LEU A 132 -0.04 11.20 1.13
CA LEU A 132 -0.77 11.25 2.39
C LEU A 132 -1.63 12.50 2.46
N LEU A 133 -2.74 12.42 3.20
CA LEU A 133 -3.62 13.57 3.48
C LEU A 133 -2.95 14.58 4.41
N PHE A 134 -2.18 14.08 5.37
CA PHE A 134 -1.48 14.87 6.37
C PHE A 134 -0.03 14.42 6.48
N GLU A 135 0.89 15.37 6.49
CA GLU A 135 2.29 15.05 6.72
C GLU A 135 2.50 14.49 8.14
N PRO A 136 3.17 13.34 8.32
CA PRO A 136 3.27 12.67 9.63
C PRO A 136 3.81 13.54 10.76
N TRP A 137 4.70 14.47 10.47
CA TRP A 137 5.28 15.42 11.46
C TRP A 137 4.35 16.59 11.82
N THR A 138 3.25 16.79 11.10
CA THR A 138 2.28 17.86 11.38
C THR A 138 1.18 17.41 12.33
N VAL A 139 1.08 16.12 12.60
CA VAL A 139 0.04 15.52 13.44
C VAL A 139 0.67 15.02 14.73
N SER A 140 0.49 15.76 15.82
CA SER A 140 1.05 15.43 17.14
C SER A 140 0.02 15.64 18.25
N THR A 141 0.29 15.00 19.39
CA THR A 141 -0.46 15.22 20.64
C THR A 141 -0.21 16.64 21.17
N GLY A 142 -0.99 17.07 22.16
CA GLY A 142 -0.76 18.37 22.82
C GLY A 142 0.63 18.50 23.48
N ALA A 143 1.30 17.38 23.78
CA ALA A 143 2.68 17.34 24.28
C ALA A 143 3.73 17.24 23.18
N GLY A 144 3.36 17.31 21.89
CA GLY A 144 4.29 17.21 20.75
C GLY A 144 4.71 15.76 20.40
N ALA A 145 4.20 14.74 21.08
CA ALA A 145 4.53 13.34 20.79
C ALA A 145 3.67 12.78 19.66
N PRO A 146 4.17 11.76 18.91
CA PRO A 146 3.36 11.08 17.91
C PRO A 146 2.21 10.28 18.55
N TYR A 147 1.16 10.06 17.79
CA TYR A 147 0.05 9.20 18.21
C TYR A 147 0.43 7.73 18.07
N SER A 148 0.06 6.94 19.09
CA SER A 148 0.20 5.47 19.12
C SER A 148 -1.14 4.73 19.16
N VAL A 149 -2.26 5.47 19.18
CA VAL A 149 -3.62 4.95 19.26
C VAL A 149 -4.48 5.65 18.21
N PHE A 150 -5.22 4.88 17.43
CA PHE A 150 -6.00 5.39 16.29
C PHE A 150 -7.11 6.35 16.66
N THR A 151 -7.89 6.06 17.69
CA THR A 151 -9.06 6.89 18.03
C THR A 151 -8.69 8.35 18.38
N PRO A 152 -7.66 8.63 19.20
CA PRO A 152 -7.17 9.99 19.39
C PRO A 152 -6.60 10.61 18.09
N TYR A 153 -5.88 9.85 17.27
CA TYR A 153 -5.38 10.30 15.98
C TYR A 153 -6.52 10.75 15.05
N TRP A 154 -7.56 9.90 14.90
CA TRP A 154 -8.74 10.21 14.09
C TRP A 154 -9.44 11.51 14.54
N ARG A 155 -9.60 11.68 15.86
CA ARG A 155 -10.17 12.93 16.42
C ARG A 155 -9.28 14.13 16.11
N ARG A 156 -7.98 13.95 16.17
CA ARG A 156 -7.02 15.05 15.89
C ARG A 156 -7.10 15.47 14.44
N ILE A 157 -6.99 14.56 13.48
CA ILE A 157 -7.06 14.92 12.07
C ILE A 157 -8.41 15.51 11.67
N GLY A 158 -9.51 15.07 12.30
CA GLY A 158 -10.84 15.67 12.12
C GLY A 158 -10.97 17.09 12.68
N SER A 159 -10.03 17.57 13.51
CA SER A 159 -9.96 18.95 14.03
C SER A 159 -9.02 19.85 13.23
N LEU A 160 -8.25 19.29 12.29
CA LEU A 160 -7.37 20.06 11.39
C LEU A 160 -8.19 20.62 10.22
N PRO A 161 -7.66 21.62 9.50
CA PRO A 161 -8.22 22.02 8.22
C PRO A 161 -8.38 20.83 7.29
N GLU A 162 -9.43 20.84 6.46
CA GLU A 162 -9.60 19.79 5.46
C GLU A 162 -8.35 19.62 4.60
N PRO A 163 -8.04 18.40 4.15
CA PRO A 163 -6.97 18.18 3.17
C PRO A 163 -7.17 19.08 1.95
N ARG A 164 -6.06 19.49 1.32
CA ARG A 164 -6.13 20.30 0.10
C ARG A 164 -7.01 19.63 -0.96
N LEU A 165 -7.62 20.43 -1.80
CA LEU A 165 -8.34 19.93 -2.98
C LEU A 165 -7.38 19.21 -3.95
N PRO A 166 -7.86 18.17 -4.66
CA PRO A 166 -7.08 17.54 -5.72
C PRO A 166 -6.78 18.54 -6.85
N LEU A 167 -5.58 18.45 -7.40
CA LEU A 167 -5.18 19.24 -8.56
C LEU A 167 -5.72 18.57 -9.84
N PRO A 168 -6.13 19.33 -10.86
CA PRO A 168 -6.46 18.77 -12.15
C PRO A 168 -5.22 18.18 -12.84
N THR A 169 -5.41 17.30 -13.81
CA THR A 169 -4.35 16.93 -14.74
C THR A 169 -3.88 18.19 -15.47
N PRO A 170 -2.58 18.48 -15.51
CA PRO A 170 -2.09 19.66 -16.21
C PRO A 170 -2.29 19.55 -17.73
N ALA A 171 -2.25 20.68 -18.42
CA ALA A 171 -2.27 20.69 -19.87
C ALA A 171 -0.98 20.08 -20.46
N ALA A 172 -1.07 19.56 -21.69
CA ALA A 172 0.09 19.06 -22.41
C ALA A 172 1.15 20.17 -22.59
N MET A 173 2.42 19.75 -22.63
CA MET A 173 3.53 20.66 -22.89
C MET A 173 3.38 21.34 -24.27
N PRO A 174 3.92 22.56 -24.42
CA PRO A 174 4.06 23.18 -25.74
C PRO A 174 4.83 22.25 -26.70
N ALA A 175 4.41 22.16 -27.93
CA ALA A 175 5.00 21.24 -28.92
C ALA A 175 6.54 21.45 -29.12
N ALA A 176 7.05 22.66 -28.89
CA ALA A 176 8.49 22.93 -28.95
C ALA A 176 9.24 22.26 -27.81
N ASP A 177 8.69 22.33 -26.58
CA ASP A 177 9.30 21.74 -25.39
C ASP A 177 9.20 20.22 -25.42
N ALA A 178 8.06 19.67 -25.91
CA ALA A 178 7.91 18.23 -26.13
C ALA A 178 8.94 17.68 -27.11
N ARG A 179 9.20 18.37 -28.22
CA ARG A 179 10.26 17.97 -29.17
C ARG A 179 11.65 18.08 -28.56
N ALA A 180 11.91 19.12 -27.78
CA ALA A 180 13.19 19.29 -27.08
C ALA A 180 13.41 18.16 -26.05
N ALA A 181 12.39 17.83 -25.24
CA ALA A 181 12.42 16.71 -24.29
C ALA A 181 12.70 15.37 -24.99
N ALA A 182 11.99 15.08 -26.08
CA ALA A 182 12.19 13.86 -26.87
C ALA A 182 13.63 13.78 -27.45
N GLY A 183 14.18 14.90 -27.93
CA GLY A 183 15.56 14.98 -28.39
C GLY A 183 16.59 14.69 -27.31
N LEU A 184 16.37 15.19 -26.09
CA LEU A 184 17.22 14.89 -24.94
C LEU A 184 17.20 13.42 -24.56
N VAL A 185 16.02 12.80 -24.54
CA VAL A 185 15.89 11.36 -24.20
C VAL A 185 16.61 10.45 -25.17
N LEU A 186 16.68 10.80 -26.46
CA LEU A 186 17.49 10.05 -27.43
C LEU A 186 18.98 10.04 -27.07
N THR A 187 19.47 11.08 -26.42
CA THR A 187 20.87 11.17 -25.96
C THR A 187 21.08 10.47 -24.62
N LEU A 188 20.12 10.65 -23.69
CA LEU A 188 20.17 10.03 -22.36
C LEU A 188 20.06 8.50 -22.45
N GLY A 189 19.31 7.99 -23.42
CA GLY A 189 18.91 6.59 -23.48
C GLY A 189 17.98 6.19 -22.32
N GLY A 190 17.70 4.92 -22.17
CA GLY A 190 16.84 4.37 -21.13
C GLY A 190 16.85 2.85 -21.16
N ASP A 191 16.38 2.24 -20.05
CA ASP A 191 16.13 0.81 -20.04
C ASP A 191 14.80 0.52 -20.74
N GLU A 192 14.69 -0.64 -21.36
CA GLU A 192 13.40 -1.15 -21.79
C GLU A 192 12.69 -1.83 -20.60
N LEU A 193 11.39 -1.55 -20.45
CA LEU A 193 10.60 -2.04 -19.31
C LEU A 193 10.60 -3.58 -19.22
N ASP A 194 10.55 -4.24 -20.38
CA ASP A 194 10.53 -5.71 -20.46
C ASP A 194 11.85 -6.34 -20.00
N ASP A 195 12.98 -5.64 -20.14
CA ASP A 195 14.29 -6.11 -19.71
C ASP A 195 14.44 -6.15 -18.18
N TRP A 196 13.55 -5.49 -17.44
CA TRP A 196 13.57 -5.53 -15.98
C TRP A 196 13.08 -6.87 -15.39
N GLY A 197 12.47 -7.73 -16.21
CA GLY A 197 11.99 -9.04 -15.77
C GLY A 197 10.92 -8.96 -14.66
N LEU A 198 10.09 -7.92 -14.68
CA LEU A 198 9.03 -7.72 -13.68
C LEU A 198 7.85 -8.69 -13.89
N GLN A 199 7.68 -9.19 -15.10
CA GLN A 199 6.64 -10.15 -15.44
C GLN A 199 7.15 -11.60 -15.25
N PRO A 200 6.39 -12.46 -14.57
CA PRO A 200 6.78 -13.87 -14.46
C PRO A 200 6.63 -14.58 -15.82
N SER A 201 7.62 -15.38 -16.18
CA SER A 201 7.63 -16.10 -17.46
C SER A 201 7.81 -17.62 -17.33
N ARG A 202 8.53 -18.10 -16.30
CA ARG A 202 8.84 -19.53 -16.12
C ARG A 202 8.95 -19.90 -14.62
N PRO A 203 7.87 -20.37 -14.00
CA PRO A 203 6.50 -20.44 -14.53
C PRO A 203 5.82 -19.08 -14.59
N ASP A 204 4.89 -18.90 -15.52
CA ASP A 204 3.96 -17.76 -15.49
C ASP A 204 2.84 -18.04 -14.48
N TRP A 205 2.96 -17.45 -13.30
CA TRP A 205 2.00 -17.59 -12.22
C TRP A 205 1.00 -16.41 -12.14
N ALA A 206 1.14 -15.37 -12.97
CA ALA A 206 0.33 -14.16 -12.88
C ALA A 206 -1.03 -14.25 -13.60
N GLY A 207 -1.45 -15.42 -14.07
CA GLY A 207 -2.74 -15.59 -14.77
C GLY A 207 -3.94 -15.08 -13.95
N GLY A 208 -3.97 -15.40 -12.66
CA GLY A 208 -5.02 -14.93 -11.76
C GLY A 208 -4.96 -13.43 -11.48
N LEU A 209 -3.76 -12.84 -11.40
CA LEU A 209 -3.60 -11.38 -11.26
C LEU A 209 -4.18 -10.66 -12.48
N ARG A 210 -3.84 -11.11 -13.69
CA ARG A 210 -4.36 -10.55 -14.95
C ARG A 210 -5.88 -10.67 -15.08
N ALA A 211 -6.46 -11.73 -14.56
CA ALA A 211 -7.91 -11.90 -14.56
C ALA A 211 -8.62 -11.00 -13.52
N SER A 212 -7.93 -10.63 -12.44
CA SER A 212 -8.51 -9.91 -11.30
C SER A 212 -8.30 -8.41 -11.34
N TRP A 213 -7.29 -7.91 -12.06
CA TRP A 213 -6.83 -6.52 -11.98
C TRP A 213 -6.50 -5.90 -13.33
N GLN A 214 -6.79 -4.62 -13.41
CA GLN A 214 -6.34 -3.74 -14.48
C GLN A 214 -5.67 -2.52 -13.84
N PRO A 215 -4.34 -2.54 -13.61
CA PRO A 215 -3.62 -1.42 -13.03
C PRO A 215 -3.66 -0.16 -13.89
N GLY A 216 -3.51 1.00 -13.26
CA GLY A 216 -3.46 2.30 -13.91
C GLY A 216 -4.50 3.29 -13.41
N GLU A 217 -4.22 4.58 -13.61
CA GLU A 217 -5.00 5.70 -13.09
C GLU A 217 -6.47 5.67 -13.53
N ALA A 218 -6.74 5.38 -14.80
CA ALA A 218 -8.10 5.35 -15.34
C ALA A 218 -8.96 4.27 -14.66
N SER A 219 -8.40 3.08 -14.45
CA SER A 219 -9.06 1.97 -13.75
C SER A 219 -9.30 2.30 -12.27
N ALA A 220 -8.33 2.94 -11.62
CA ALA A 220 -8.48 3.38 -10.23
C ALA A 220 -9.61 4.41 -10.07
N ALA A 221 -9.72 5.35 -11.01
CA ALA A 221 -10.81 6.33 -11.04
C ALA A 221 -12.19 5.67 -11.30
N LEU A 222 -12.23 4.63 -12.15
CA LEU A 222 -13.44 3.85 -12.38
C LEU A 222 -13.87 3.10 -11.11
N LEU A 223 -12.96 2.39 -10.48
CA LEU A 223 -13.21 1.67 -9.22
C LEU A 223 -13.76 2.59 -8.13
N LEU A 224 -13.20 3.80 -7.99
CA LEU A 224 -13.73 4.78 -7.02
C LEU A 224 -15.17 5.17 -7.35
N ARG A 225 -15.48 5.47 -8.62
CA ARG A 225 -16.85 5.86 -9.05
C ARG A 225 -17.85 4.74 -8.80
N GLU A 226 -17.52 3.51 -9.20
CA GLU A 226 -18.37 2.33 -8.99
C GLU A 226 -18.57 2.06 -7.49
N PHE A 227 -17.51 2.12 -6.70
CA PHE A 227 -17.62 1.96 -5.25
C PHE A 227 -18.56 2.99 -4.62
N LEU A 228 -18.40 4.27 -4.96
CA LEU A 228 -19.22 5.35 -4.40
C LEU A 228 -20.69 5.24 -4.81
N ALA A 229 -20.98 4.72 -6.01
CA ALA A 229 -22.33 4.55 -6.51
C ALA A 229 -23.02 3.30 -5.96
N ASP A 230 -22.35 2.16 -5.96
CA ASP A 230 -22.97 0.85 -5.79
C ASP A 230 -22.67 0.19 -4.44
N ALA A 231 -21.39 0.17 -4.01
CA ALA A 231 -20.97 -0.54 -2.82
C ALA A 231 -21.02 0.31 -1.54
N LEU A 232 -20.76 1.61 -1.62
CA LEU A 232 -20.75 2.51 -0.47
C LEU A 232 -22.07 2.50 0.33
N PRO A 233 -23.27 2.47 -0.28
CA PRO A 233 -24.53 2.39 0.48
C PRO A 233 -24.63 1.16 1.39
N ARG A 234 -23.98 0.05 1.03
CA ARG A 234 -23.98 -1.23 1.76
C ARG A 234 -22.72 -1.42 2.62
N TYR A 235 -21.75 -0.53 2.50
CA TYR A 235 -20.40 -0.67 3.03
C TYR A 235 -20.37 -0.96 4.53
N GLU A 236 -21.15 -0.25 5.33
CA GLU A 236 -21.11 -0.41 6.79
C GLU A 236 -21.64 -1.78 7.24
N ALA A 237 -22.64 -2.32 6.53
CA ALA A 237 -23.22 -3.62 6.82
C ALA A 237 -22.40 -4.80 6.27
N GLU A 238 -21.85 -4.65 5.07
CA GLU A 238 -21.33 -5.78 4.29
C GLU A 238 -19.80 -5.80 4.19
N ARG A 239 -19.08 -4.73 4.54
CA ARG A 239 -17.62 -4.63 4.42
C ARG A 239 -16.83 -5.72 5.13
N ASP A 240 -17.43 -6.42 6.08
CA ASP A 240 -16.80 -7.51 6.83
C ASP A 240 -17.17 -8.90 6.28
N ILE A 241 -18.03 -8.99 5.27
CA ILE A 241 -18.49 -10.23 4.64
C ILE A 241 -17.62 -10.53 3.41
N PRO A 242 -16.72 -11.53 3.46
CA PRO A 242 -15.73 -11.75 2.39
C PRO A 242 -16.35 -12.15 1.05
N ALA A 243 -17.53 -12.79 1.06
CA ALA A 243 -18.23 -13.19 -0.15
C ALA A 243 -18.87 -12.00 -0.91
N GLU A 244 -19.03 -10.85 -0.25
CA GLU A 244 -19.70 -9.68 -0.83
C GLU A 244 -18.68 -8.70 -1.43
N GLN A 245 -19.03 -8.16 -2.60
CA GLN A 245 -18.23 -7.12 -3.24
C GLN A 245 -18.62 -5.73 -2.67
N ALA A 246 -18.38 -5.53 -1.38
CA ALA A 246 -18.74 -4.32 -0.66
C ALA A 246 -17.55 -3.43 -0.29
N THR A 247 -16.34 -3.76 -0.74
CA THR A 247 -15.12 -2.99 -0.50
C THR A 247 -14.70 -2.21 -1.75
N SER A 248 -13.94 -1.12 -1.57
CA SER A 248 -13.54 -0.25 -2.68
C SER A 248 -12.50 -0.87 -3.63
N ARG A 249 -11.76 -1.89 -3.20
CA ARG A 249 -10.62 -2.48 -3.93
C ARG A 249 -9.54 -1.46 -4.34
N LEU A 250 -9.48 -0.30 -3.69
CA LEU A 250 -8.54 0.78 -4.02
C LEU A 250 -7.16 0.65 -3.36
N SER A 251 -6.95 -0.36 -2.51
CA SER A 251 -5.67 -0.49 -1.78
C SER A 251 -4.46 -0.60 -2.71
N PRO A 252 -4.48 -1.34 -3.84
CA PRO A 252 -3.35 -1.35 -4.76
C PRO A 252 -3.14 0.01 -5.43
N ALA A 253 -4.20 0.64 -5.92
CA ALA A 253 -4.10 1.94 -6.58
C ALA A 253 -3.59 3.05 -5.63
N LEU A 254 -3.96 3.00 -4.33
CA LEU A 254 -3.43 3.89 -3.31
C LEU A 254 -1.97 3.57 -2.94
N ARG A 255 -1.57 2.29 -2.98
CA ARG A 255 -0.18 1.87 -2.76
C ARG A 255 0.75 2.37 -3.87
N TRP A 256 0.33 2.22 -5.12
CA TRP A 256 1.11 2.63 -6.29
C TRP A 256 0.90 4.10 -6.67
N GLY A 257 0.01 4.78 -5.95
CA GLY A 257 -0.30 6.18 -6.20
C GLY A 257 -0.99 6.43 -7.54
N GLU A 258 -1.65 5.43 -8.11
CA GLU A 258 -2.51 5.55 -9.30
C GLU A 258 -3.78 6.35 -9.02
N ILE A 259 -4.13 6.50 -7.75
CA ILE A 259 -5.15 7.44 -7.28
C ILE A 259 -4.64 8.17 -6.04
N SER A 260 -4.96 9.46 -5.97
CA SER A 260 -4.58 10.28 -4.81
C SER A 260 -5.51 10.02 -3.62
N PRO A 261 -4.99 9.97 -2.39
CA PRO A 261 -5.83 9.96 -1.19
C PRO A 261 -6.68 11.23 -1.08
N HIS A 262 -6.24 12.37 -1.63
CA HIS A 262 -7.03 13.59 -1.68
C HIS A 262 -8.26 13.44 -2.57
N THR A 263 -8.12 12.83 -3.75
CA THR A 263 -9.24 12.51 -4.64
C THR A 263 -10.24 11.59 -3.96
N VAL A 264 -9.77 10.49 -3.35
CA VAL A 264 -10.64 9.56 -2.63
C VAL A 264 -11.36 10.25 -1.46
N TRP A 265 -10.65 11.10 -0.71
CA TRP A 265 -11.22 11.86 0.39
C TRP A 265 -12.33 12.79 -0.08
N HIS A 266 -12.05 13.68 -1.02
CA HIS A 266 -12.98 14.72 -1.44
C HIS A 266 -14.21 14.17 -2.17
N GLU A 267 -14.05 13.14 -3.01
CA GLU A 267 -15.18 12.48 -3.66
C GLU A 267 -16.09 11.80 -2.62
N THR A 268 -15.52 11.17 -1.60
CA THR A 268 -16.31 10.57 -0.51
C THR A 268 -17.00 11.62 0.35
N VAL A 269 -16.31 12.72 0.67
CA VAL A 269 -16.89 13.87 1.40
C VAL A 269 -18.04 14.49 0.62
N ARG A 270 -17.90 14.63 -0.70
CA ARG A 270 -18.97 15.14 -1.57
C ARG A 270 -20.23 14.27 -1.47
N VAL A 271 -20.10 12.95 -1.55
CA VAL A 271 -21.22 12.01 -1.40
C VAL A 271 -21.83 12.10 0.00
N ARG A 272 -21.00 12.13 1.06
CA ARG A 272 -21.44 12.27 2.44
C ARG A 272 -22.28 13.52 2.65
N ASN A 273 -21.79 14.66 2.18
CA ASN A 273 -22.43 15.96 2.38
C ASN A 273 -23.74 16.06 1.58
N ALA A 274 -23.78 15.55 0.35
CA ALA A 274 -24.99 15.48 -0.45
C ALA A 274 -26.07 14.60 0.21
N ALA A 275 -25.69 13.44 0.75
CA ALA A 275 -26.58 12.53 1.45
C ALA A 275 -27.12 13.14 2.76
N ALA A 276 -26.28 13.84 3.51
CA ALA A 276 -26.68 14.54 4.74
C ALA A 276 -27.65 15.69 4.44
N ALA A 277 -27.38 16.49 3.40
CA ALA A 277 -28.26 17.58 2.97
C ALA A 277 -29.65 17.08 2.52
N ALA A 278 -29.69 15.99 1.75
CA ALA A 278 -30.94 15.41 1.27
C ALA A 278 -31.84 14.83 2.37
N SER A 279 -31.26 14.44 3.54
CA SER A 279 -31.96 13.79 4.65
C SER A 279 -32.18 14.69 5.87
N GLY A 280 -31.82 15.96 5.79
CA GLY A 280 -31.93 16.88 6.95
C GLY A 280 -30.91 16.60 8.06
N GLY A 281 -29.78 15.93 7.75
CA GLY A 281 -28.64 15.79 8.65
C GLY A 281 -28.20 14.36 9.01
N SER A 282 -29.10 13.38 9.01
CA SER A 282 -28.76 11.98 9.28
C SER A 282 -29.15 11.08 8.10
N SER A 283 -28.17 10.31 7.60
CA SER A 283 -28.36 9.39 6.48
C SER A 283 -27.48 8.16 6.63
N PRO A 284 -28.01 6.95 6.39
CA PRO A 284 -27.20 5.73 6.34
C PRO A 284 -26.02 5.85 5.36
N LEU A 285 -26.22 6.50 4.22
CA LEU A 285 -25.16 6.75 3.25
C LEU A 285 -24.08 7.70 3.79
N ALA A 286 -24.46 8.73 4.54
CA ALA A 286 -23.48 9.62 5.18
C ALA A 286 -22.69 8.91 6.28
N SER A 287 -23.33 7.98 7.03
CA SER A 287 -22.64 7.10 7.99
C SER A 287 -21.64 6.17 7.29
N ALA A 288 -22.07 5.50 6.24
CA ALA A 288 -21.22 4.60 5.44
C ALA A 288 -20.02 5.34 4.82
N ALA A 289 -20.24 6.55 4.30
CA ALA A 289 -19.15 7.40 3.80
C ALA A 289 -18.15 7.77 4.91
N THR A 290 -18.64 8.11 6.10
CA THR A 290 -17.78 8.40 7.26
C THR A 290 -17.00 7.15 7.71
N ALA A 291 -17.63 5.97 7.68
CA ALA A 291 -16.96 4.70 7.96
C ALA A 291 -15.86 4.40 6.94
N PHE A 292 -16.05 4.72 5.67
CA PHE A 292 -15.03 4.57 4.62
C PHE A 292 -13.87 5.58 4.79
N LEU A 293 -14.17 6.88 5.03
CA LEU A 293 -13.13 7.88 5.33
C LEU A 293 -12.26 7.47 6.53
N ARG A 294 -12.87 6.81 7.52
CA ARG A 294 -12.14 6.26 8.65
C ARG A 294 -11.16 5.14 8.26
N GLN A 295 -11.44 4.36 7.21
CA GLN A 295 -10.48 3.37 6.70
C GLN A 295 -9.32 4.05 5.98
N LEU A 296 -9.58 5.10 5.22
CA LEU A 296 -8.50 5.92 4.64
C LEU A 296 -7.61 6.52 5.74
N ALA A 297 -8.21 6.96 6.85
CA ALA A 297 -7.47 7.44 8.01
C ALA A 297 -6.63 6.35 8.72
N TRP A 298 -7.02 5.08 8.66
CA TRP A 298 -6.18 3.97 9.14
C TRP A 298 -4.89 3.82 8.31
N ARG A 299 -4.96 4.02 6.98
CA ARG A 299 -3.76 4.07 6.13
C ARG A 299 -2.84 5.23 6.52
N GLU A 300 -3.40 6.42 6.76
CA GLU A 300 -2.66 7.58 7.25
C GLU A 300 -2.01 7.30 8.61
N PHE A 301 -2.73 6.64 9.52
CA PHE A 301 -2.21 6.27 10.84
C PHE A 301 -1.08 5.24 10.76
N ALA A 302 -1.19 4.23 9.90
CA ALA A 302 -0.10 3.28 9.67
C ALA A 302 1.17 3.99 9.15
N ALA A 303 1.02 4.93 8.20
CA ALA A 303 2.13 5.75 7.71
C ALA A 303 2.70 6.67 8.82
N HIS A 304 1.84 7.28 9.65
CA HIS A 304 2.25 8.07 10.79
C HIS A 304 3.08 7.26 11.79
N VAL A 305 2.62 6.06 12.15
CA VAL A 305 3.33 5.16 13.07
C VAL A 305 4.67 4.74 12.47
N SER A 306 4.69 4.33 11.21
CA SER A 306 5.92 3.91 10.51
C SER A 306 6.94 5.05 10.36
N PHE A 307 6.47 6.29 10.15
CA PHE A 307 7.36 7.44 10.07
C PHE A 307 8.13 7.71 11.37
N HIS A 308 7.47 7.55 12.51
CA HIS A 308 8.02 7.81 13.84
C HIS A 308 8.72 6.59 14.47
N ALA A 309 8.44 5.38 13.98
CA ALA A 309 9.08 4.14 14.40
C ALA A 309 9.80 3.51 13.21
N PRO A 310 11.09 3.69 13.09
CA PRO A 310 11.85 3.11 12.00
C PRO A 310 11.84 1.58 12.07
N ASP A 311 11.83 0.95 10.88
CA ASP A 311 12.03 -0.49 10.70
C ASP A 311 10.95 -1.40 11.34
N LEU A 312 9.68 -0.98 11.27
CA LEU A 312 8.55 -1.78 11.77
C LEU A 312 8.45 -3.18 11.14
N SER A 313 9.04 -3.41 9.98
CA SER A 313 9.06 -4.74 9.36
C SER A 313 9.97 -5.74 10.09
N ARG A 314 10.86 -5.24 10.93
CA ARG A 314 11.87 -6.05 11.66
C ARG A 314 11.78 -5.94 13.16
N ILE A 315 11.49 -4.74 13.69
CA ILE A 315 11.51 -4.41 15.12
C ILE A 315 10.08 -4.39 15.66
N ASN A 316 9.83 -4.98 16.83
CA ASN A 316 8.54 -4.86 17.48
C ASN A 316 8.30 -3.41 17.95
N TRP A 317 7.12 -2.85 17.67
CA TRP A 317 6.70 -1.57 18.21
C TRP A 317 6.75 -1.55 19.74
N ARG A 318 6.34 -2.66 20.37
CA ARG A 318 6.48 -2.89 21.81
C ARG A 318 7.74 -3.71 22.05
N PRO A 319 8.84 -3.11 22.55
CA PRO A 319 10.12 -3.79 22.73
C PRO A 319 10.04 -5.02 23.63
N GLU A 320 9.09 -5.05 24.56
CA GLU A 320 8.90 -6.22 25.42
C GLU A 320 8.60 -7.51 24.63
N PHE A 321 8.06 -7.41 23.43
CA PHE A 321 7.81 -8.57 22.57
C PHE A 321 9.07 -9.16 21.94
N ASP A 322 10.22 -8.50 22.07
CA ASP A 322 11.51 -9.10 21.70
C ASP A 322 11.87 -10.29 22.61
N ALA A 323 11.31 -10.31 23.82
CA ALA A 323 11.42 -11.43 24.76
C ALA A 323 10.33 -12.50 24.56
N PHE A 324 9.44 -12.37 23.56
CA PHE A 324 8.45 -13.40 23.25
C PHE A 324 9.15 -14.62 22.64
N GLU A 325 9.00 -15.76 23.30
CA GLU A 325 9.63 -17.00 22.88
C GLU A 325 8.85 -17.64 21.73
N TRP A 326 9.25 -17.32 20.50
CA TRP A 326 8.80 -18.06 19.32
C TRP A 326 9.50 -19.41 19.30
N PRO A 327 8.79 -20.54 19.38
CA PRO A 327 9.42 -21.85 19.25
C PRO A 327 10.02 -22.02 17.85
N PRO A 328 11.05 -22.86 17.68
CA PRO A 328 11.46 -23.31 16.36
C PRO A 328 10.24 -23.86 15.62
N HIS A 329 9.91 -23.30 14.47
CA HIS A 329 8.77 -23.77 13.69
C HIS A 329 9.20 -24.91 12.76
N ASP A 330 8.29 -25.84 12.52
CA ASP A 330 8.41 -26.82 11.44
C ASP A 330 8.20 -26.10 10.11
N PRO A 331 9.18 -26.13 9.19
CA PRO A 331 9.00 -25.56 7.85
C PRO A 331 7.78 -26.10 7.09
N ALA A 332 7.37 -27.34 7.37
CA ALA A 332 6.19 -27.93 6.76
C ALA A 332 4.89 -27.23 7.21
N LEU A 333 4.80 -26.80 8.46
CA LEU A 333 3.64 -26.01 8.95
C LEU A 333 3.56 -24.65 8.27
N LEU A 334 4.70 -23.96 8.10
CA LEU A 334 4.72 -22.70 7.37
C LEU A 334 4.34 -22.89 5.91
N ALA A 335 4.89 -23.90 5.25
CA ALA A 335 4.56 -24.21 3.86
C ALA A 335 3.07 -24.60 3.68
N ALA A 336 2.50 -25.36 4.59
CA ALA A 336 1.09 -25.71 4.55
C ALA A 336 0.19 -24.46 4.70
N TRP A 337 0.56 -23.54 5.59
CA TRP A 337 -0.13 -22.26 5.73
C TRP A 337 -0.01 -21.42 4.45
N GLN A 338 1.18 -21.27 3.88
CA GLN A 338 1.42 -20.53 2.64
C GLN A 338 0.62 -21.10 1.45
N GLN A 339 0.42 -22.42 1.41
CA GLN A 339 -0.31 -23.12 0.35
C GLN A 339 -1.81 -23.21 0.58
N GLY A 340 -2.33 -22.72 1.72
CA GLY A 340 -3.74 -22.88 2.08
C GLY A 340 -4.13 -24.36 2.22
N ARG A 341 -3.38 -25.11 3.04
CA ARG A 341 -3.56 -26.55 3.32
C ARG A 341 -3.48 -26.84 4.82
N THR A 342 -4.04 -25.93 5.63
CA THR A 342 -4.02 -26.04 7.09
C THR A 342 -5.12 -26.92 7.66
N GLY A 343 -6.11 -27.31 6.85
CA GLY A 343 -7.34 -27.98 7.29
C GLY A 343 -8.33 -27.05 8.00
N VAL A 344 -8.11 -25.74 7.92
CA VAL A 344 -8.99 -24.70 8.49
C VAL A 344 -9.59 -23.88 7.35
N PRO A 345 -10.88 -24.10 6.98
CA PRO A 345 -11.39 -23.65 5.68
C PRO A 345 -11.25 -22.15 5.41
N LEU A 346 -11.57 -21.29 6.37
CA LEU A 346 -11.46 -19.84 6.16
C LEU A 346 -10.01 -19.37 5.99
N VAL A 347 -9.05 -20.02 6.67
CA VAL A 347 -7.61 -19.75 6.53
C VAL A 347 -7.14 -20.18 5.15
N ASP A 348 -7.48 -21.39 4.75
CA ASP A 348 -7.04 -21.97 3.48
C ASP A 348 -7.63 -21.23 2.28
N ALA A 349 -8.91 -20.87 2.34
CA ALA A 349 -9.57 -20.05 1.33
C ALA A 349 -8.85 -18.69 1.17
N GLY A 350 -8.51 -18.02 2.28
CA GLY A 350 -7.80 -16.76 2.26
C GLY A 350 -6.41 -16.86 1.61
N MET A 351 -5.65 -17.90 1.94
CA MET A 351 -4.31 -18.10 1.37
C MET A 351 -4.37 -18.42 -0.12
N ARG A 352 -5.40 -19.13 -0.58
CA ARG A 352 -5.60 -19.38 -2.01
C ARG A 352 -6.14 -18.20 -2.78
N GLU A 353 -7.02 -17.39 -2.18
CA GLU A 353 -7.39 -16.09 -2.74
C GLU A 353 -6.13 -15.24 -2.95
N LEU A 354 -5.29 -15.11 -1.90
CA LEU A 354 -4.05 -14.35 -1.96
C LEU A 354 -3.14 -14.80 -3.10
N TRP A 355 -2.89 -16.11 -3.21
CA TRP A 355 -2.02 -16.67 -4.24
C TRP A 355 -2.57 -16.44 -5.65
N THR A 356 -3.87 -16.57 -5.82
CA THR A 356 -4.52 -16.47 -7.14
C THR A 356 -4.67 -15.01 -7.59
N THR A 357 -5.11 -14.14 -6.68
CA THR A 357 -5.53 -12.77 -7.04
C THR A 357 -4.58 -11.68 -6.59
N GLY A 358 -3.55 -12.00 -5.79
CA GLY A 358 -2.64 -11.02 -5.19
C GLY A 358 -3.31 -10.13 -4.13
N THR A 359 -4.51 -10.50 -3.68
CA THR A 359 -5.22 -9.79 -2.60
C THR A 359 -5.91 -10.76 -1.66
N MET A 360 -6.40 -10.25 -0.55
CA MET A 360 -7.20 -11.01 0.41
C MET A 360 -8.12 -10.04 1.13
N HIS A 361 -9.37 -10.42 1.35
CA HIS A 361 -10.31 -9.61 2.09
C HIS A 361 -9.79 -9.29 3.50
N ASN A 362 -9.91 -8.01 3.96
CA ASN A 362 -9.30 -7.57 5.23
C ASN A 362 -9.69 -8.43 6.45
N ARG A 363 -10.95 -8.85 6.55
CA ARG A 363 -11.41 -9.74 7.63
C ARG A 363 -10.65 -11.06 7.63
N VAL A 364 -10.39 -11.60 6.46
CA VAL A 364 -9.68 -12.86 6.27
C VAL A 364 -8.19 -12.68 6.58
N ARG A 365 -7.56 -11.56 6.16
CA ARG A 365 -6.15 -11.22 6.53
C ARG A 365 -5.95 -11.30 8.05
N MET A 366 -6.88 -10.76 8.84
CA MET A 366 -6.79 -10.80 10.30
C MET A 366 -6.85 -12.22 10.86
N VAL A 367 -7.70 -13.08 10.30
CA VAL A 367 -7.86 -14.48 10.74
C VAL A 367 -6.64 -15.30 10.36
N VAL A 368 -6.18 -15.18 9.12
CA VAL A 368 -5.00 -15.87 8.57
C VAL A 368 -3.74 -15.50 9.36
N ALA A 369 -3.55 -14.21 9.63
CA ALA A 369 -2.39 -13.75 10.42
C ALA A 369 -2.48 -14.20 11.88
N SER A 370 -3.68 -14.15 12.48
CA SER A 370 -3.89 -14.68 13.83
C SER A 370 -3.62 -16.18 13.91
N TYR A 371 -4.01 -16.94 12.90
CA TYR A 371 -3.77 -18.39 12.86
C TYR A 371 -2.25 -18.68 12.85
N LEU A 372 -1.49 -18.01 11.99
CA LEU A 372 -0.04 -18.16 11.96
C LEU A 372 0.60 -17.85 13.33
N CYS A 373 0.32 -16.67 13.87
CA CYS A 373 0.99 -16.19 15.08
C CYS A 373 0.52 -16.88 16.37
N LYS A 374 -0.74 -17.33 16.44
CA LYS A 374 -1.37 -17.79 17.66
C LYS A 374 -1.64 -19.30 17.68
N ASN A 375 -2.05 -19.87 16.56
CA ASN A 375 -2.33 -21.31 16.50
C ASN A 375 -1.07 -22.11 16.12
N LEU A 376 -0.31 -21.62 15.14
CA LEU A 376 0.96 -22.26 14.75
C LEU A 376 2.16 -21.76 15.56
N LEU A 377 2.02 -20.65 16.33
CA LEU A 377 3.12 -20.00 17.08
C LEU A 377 4.34 -19.71 16.19
N ILE A 378 4.12 -19.32 14.96
CA ILE A 378 5.17 -18.91 14.02
C ILE A 378 5.32 -17.39 14.11
N ASP A 379 6.56 -16.90 14.10
CA ASP A 379 6.88 -15.47 14.18
C ASP A 379 6.18 -14.71 13.05
N TRP A 380 5.54 -13.60 13.41
CA TRP A 380 4.77 -12.76 12.48
C TRP A 380 5.59 -12.27 11.27
N ARG A 381 6.92 -12.18 11.40
CA ARG A 381 7.80 -11.74 10.32
C ARG A 381 7.78 -12.69 9.12
N HIS A 382 7.58 -13.99 9.34
CA HIS A 382 7.41 -14.95 8.22
C HIS A 382 6.14 -14.69 7.43
N GLY A 383 5.07 -14.29 8.11
CA GLY A 383 3.81 -13.95 7.46
C GLY A 383 3.86 -12.59 6.76
N GLU A 384 4.52 -11.60 7.39
CA GLU A 384 4.75 -10.27 6.82
C GLU A 384 5.55 -10.36 5.52
N GLU A 385 6.62 -11.16 5.50
CA GLU A 385 7.42 -11.41 4.30
C GLU A 385 6.62 -12.13 3.21
N TRP A 386 5.81 -13.13 3.58
CA TRP A 386 4.96 -13.81 2.60
C TRP A 386 3.94 -12.86 1.97
N PHE A 387 3.31 -12.00 2.76
CA PHE A 387 2.39 -10.97 2.26
C PHE A 387 3.11 -9.94 1.40
N TRP A 388 4.34 -9.57 1.76
CA TRP A 388 5.16 -8.69 0.93
C TRP A 388 5.40 -9.26 -0.46
N GLN A 389 5.64 -10.58 -0.56
CA GLN A 389 5.88 -11.25 -1.84
C GLN A 389 4.61 -11.44 -2.67
N THR A 390 3.47 -11.64 -2.04
CA THR A 390 2.25 -12.13 -2.71
C THR A 390 1.15 -11.09 -2.88
N LEU A 391 1.16 -10.00 -2.10
CA LEU A 391 0.17 -8.93 -2.23
C LEU A 391 0.54 -7.92 -3.32
N VAL A 392 -0.42 -7.55 -4.16
CA VAL A 392 -0.29 -6.44 -5.13
C VAL A 392 -0.37 -5.07 -4.43
N ASP A 393 -0.96 -5.02 -3.23
CA ASP A 393 -1.06 -3.83 -2.38
C ASP A 393 -0.05 -3.81 -1.22
N ALA A 394 1.03 -4.60 -1.31
CA ALA A 394 2.06 -4.63 -0.27
C ALA A 394 2.64 -3.23 -0.03
N ASP A 395 2.30 -2.63 1.10
CA ASP A 395 2.74 -1.32 1.54
C ASP A 395 3.61 -1.46 2.79
N ALA A 396 4.79 -0.85 2.81
CA ALA A 396 5.77 -1.03 3.87
C ALA A 396 5.26 -0.60 5.26
N ALA A 397 4.43 0.45 5.31
CA ALA A 397 3.84 0.91 6.57
C ALA A 397 2.66 0.01 6.96
N SER A 398 1.70 -0.19 6.05
CA SER A 398 0.46 -0.91 6.34
C SER A 398 0.68 -2.39 6.60
N ASN A 399 1.57 -3.06 5.86
CA ASN A 399 1.83 -4.50 6.04
C ASN A 399 2.43 -4.78 7.41
N ALA A 400 3.55 -4.15 7.75
CA ALA A 400 4.22 -4.33 9.04
C ALA A 400 3.33 -3.89 10.23
N PHE A 401 2.62 -2.75 10.09
CA PHE A 401 1.68 -2.26 11.10
C PHE A 401 0.59 -3.29 11.42
N ASN A 402 -0.09 -3.84 10.40
CA ASN A 402 -1.20 -4.77 10.60
C ASN A 402 -0.74 -6.14 11.10
N TRP A 403 0.41 -6.64 10.65
CA TRP A 403 0.99 -7.88 11.17
C TRP A 403 1.30 -7.77 12.67
N GLN A 404 1.92 -6.67 13.09
CA GLN A 404 2.21 -6.44 14.50
C GLN A 404 0.95 -6.19 15.33
N TRP A 405 -0.09 -5.54 14.75
CA TRP A 405 -1.38 -5.39 15.41
C TRP A 405 -2.01 -6.75 15.73
N VAL A 406 -1.99 -7.70 14.78
CA VAL A 406 -2.49 -9.05 15.00
C VAL A 406 -1.57 -9.82 15.95
N ALA A 407 -0.26 -9.73 15.81
CA ALA A 407 0.70 -10.39 16.71
C ALA A 407 0.55 -9.91 18.18
N GLY A 408 0.11 -8.67 18.38
CA GLY A 408 -0.03 -8.06 19.70
C GLY A 408 1.13 -7.14 20.08
N SER A 409 2.18 -7.07 19.26
CA SER A 409 3.39 -6.25 19.48
C SER A 409 3.28 -4.85 18.90
N GLY A 410 2.20 -4.54 18.15
CA GLY A 410 2.03 -3.28 17.41
C GLY A 410 1.43 -2.13 18.20
N ALA A 411 1.44 -0.96 17.57
CA ALA A 411 0.67 0.20 18.01
C ALA A 411 -0.84 -0.10 17.90
N ASP A 412 -1.61 0.48 18.82
CA ASP A 412 -3.06 0.28 18.93
C ASP A 412 -3.50 -1.20 19.00
N ALA A 413 -2.57 -2.12 19.26
CA ALA A 413 -2.93 -3.51 19.52
C ALA A 413 -3.85 -3.57 20.74
N ALA A 414 -4.82 -4.49 20.71
CA ALA A 414 -5.78 -4.63 21.79
C ALA A 414 -5.08 -4.76 23.16
N PRO A 415 -5.65 -4.21 24.25
CA PRO A 415 -5.04 -4.23 25.57
C PRO A 415 -4.83 -5.65 26.13
N TYR A 416 -5.42 -6.64 25.48
CA TYR A 416 -5.25 -8.06 25.78
C TYR A 416 -4.89 -8.84 24.50
N PHE A 417 -4.26 -10.00 24.70
CA PHE A 417 -3.80 -10.86 23.62
C PHE A 417 -5.01 -11.54 22.92
N ARG A 418 -5.39 -11.06 21.76
CA ARG A 418 -6.50 -11.60 20.97
C ARG A 418 -6.07 -12.85 20.19
N VAL A 419 -6.84 -13.91 20.33
CA VAL A 419 -6.77 -15.09 19.47
C VAL A 419 -8.10 -15.19 18.72
N PHE A 420 -8.08 -15.02 17.40
CA PHE A 420 -9.26 -15.22 16.58
C PHE A 420 -9.50 -16.72 16.41
N ASN A 421 -10.69 -17.21 16.79
CA ASN A 421 -11.07 -18.60 16.46
C ASN A 421 -11.56 -18.60 15.01
N PRO A 422 -10.87 -19.25 14.07
CA PRO A 422 -11.21 -19.18 12.64
C PRO A 422 -12.59 -19.80 12.32
N LEU A 423 -13.02 -20.81 13.05
CA LEU A 423 -14.34 -21.43 12.85
C LEU A 423 -15.47 -20.48 13.27
N LEU A 424 -15.33 -19.79 14.40
CA LEU A 424 -16.29 -18.78 14.83
C LEU A 424 -16.29 -17.56 13.90
N GLN A 425 -15.12 -17.19 13.33
CA GLN A 425 -15.04 -16.12 12.34
C GLN A 425 -15.74 -16.53 11.04
N GLN A 426 -15.56 -17.75 10.58
CA GLN A 426 -16.29 -18.28 9.43
C GLN A 426 -17.79 -18.29 9.68
N GLN A 427 -18.24 -18.85 10.80
CA GLN A 427 -19.67 -18.88 11.16
C GLN A 427 -20.29 -17.50 11.16
N LYS A 428 -19.54 -16.47 11.58
CA LYS A 428 -20.02 -15.09 11.66
C LYS A 428 -20.02 -14.37 10.31
N PHE A 429 -18.99 -14.52 9.50
CA PHE A 429 -18.73 -13.68 8.32
C PHE A 429 -18.88 -14.42 6.98
N ASP A 430 -18.94 -15.75 7.01
CA ASP A 430 -19.25 -16.62 5.85
C ASP A 430 -20.13 -17.80 6.29
N PRO A 431 -21.32 -17.54 6.88
CA PRO A 431 -22.15 -18.57 7.50
C PRO A 431 -22.61 -19.63 6.49
N HIS A 432 -22.72 -19.28 5.24
CA HIS A 432 -23.11 -20.19 4.16
C HIS A 432 -21.92 -20.83 3.46
N GLY A 433 -20.69 -20.48 3.81
CA GLY A 433 -19.48 -20.98 3.18
C GLY A 433 -19.32 -20.54 1.71
N SER A 434 -19.91 -19.43 1.31
CA SER A 434 -19.86 -18.94 -0.07
C SER A 434 -18.44 -18.53 -0.46
N TYR A 435 -17.76 -17.78 0.43
CA TYR A 435 -16.37 -17.41 0.24
C TYR A 435 -15.44 -18.63 0.24
N VAL A 436 -15.63 -19.54 1.21
CA VAL A 436 -14.82 -20.75 1.31
C VAL A 436 -14.95 -21.59 0.03
N ARG A 437 -16.17 -21.86 -0.44
CA ARG A 437 -16.38 -22.65 -1.69
C ARG A 437 -15.80 -22.00 -2.94
N ALA A 438 -15.78 -20.69 -3.00
CA ALA A 438 -15.21 -19.97 -4.14
C ALA A 438 -13.70 -20.23 -4.30
N HIS A 439 -12.98 -20.48 -3.20
CA HIS A 439 -11.53 -20.64 -3.19
C HIS A 439 -11.05 -22.05 -2.83
N LEU A 440 -11.93 -22.91 -2.33
CA LEU A 440 -11.65 -24.29 -1.95
C LEU A 440 -12.68 -25.24 -2.56
N PRO A 441 -12.55 -25.61 -3.83
CA PRO A 441 -13.50 -26.52 -4.49
C PRO A 441 -13.57 -27.91 -3.84
N GLU A 442 -12.49 -28.35 -3.19
CA GLU A 442 -12.42 -29.63 -2.48
C GLU A 442 -13.02 -29.59 -1.05
N TRP A 443 -13.46 -28.44 -0.55
CA TRP A 443 -14.04 -28.35 0.79
C TRP A 443 -15.31 -29.18 0.93
N GLY A 444 -15.31 -30.03 1.95
CA GLY A 444 -16.40 -30.99 2.20
C GLY A 444 -16.24 -32.31 1.45
N THR A 445 -15.13 -32.56 0.77
CA THR A 445 -14.76 -33.83 0.17
C THR A 445 -13.70 -34.54 1.02
N ALA A 446 -13.43 -35.81 0.72
CA ALA A 446 -12.36 -36.56 1.37
C ALA A 446 -10.93 -36.10 1.02
N GLU A 447 -10.79 -35.21 0.03
CA GLU A 447 -9.51 -34.67 -0.40
C GLU A 447 -9.08 -33.44 0.44
N TYR A 448 -10.02 -32.85 1.19
CA TYR A 448 -9.69 -31.72 2.03
C TYR A 448 -8.94 -32.19 3.29
N PRO A 449 -7.79 -31.57 3.64
CA PRO A 449 -6.94 -32.05 4.72
C PRO A 449 -7.58 -31.88 6.10
N GLU A 450 -7.19 -32.75 7.03
CA GLU A 450 -7.49 -32.57 8.46
C GLU A 450 -6.73 -31.36 9.04
N PRO A 451 -7.27 -30.73 10.09
CA PRO A 451 -6.61 -29.61 10.75
C PRO A 451 -5.22 -29.95 11.28
N LEU A 452 -4.22 -29.12 10.95
CA LEU A 452 -2.82 -29.28 11.40
C LEU A 452 -2.66 -29.21 12.93
N VAL A 453 -3.53 -28.48 13.62
CA VAL A 453 -3.48 -28.30 15.07
C VAL A 453 -4.90 -28.26 15.66
N ASP A 454 -5.04 -28.76 16.90
CA ASP A 454 -6.25 -28.53 17.68
C ASP A 454 -6.36 -27.03 18.07
N LEU A 455 -7.47 -26.40 17.71
CA LEU A 455 -7.66 -24.95 17.92
C LEU A 455 -7.80 -24.57 19.39
N ALA A 456 -8.31 -25.47 20.24
CA ALA A 456 -8.47 -25.19 21.66
C ALA A 456 -7.12 -25.34 22.39
N GLU A 457 -6.36 -26.36 22.04
CA GLU A 457 -5.04 -26.62 22.60
C GLU A 457 -4.03 -25.52 22.18
N SER A 458 -3.96 -25.23 20.88
CA SER A 458 -3.07 -24.19 20.33
C SER A 458 -3.40 -22.80 20.91
N ARG A 459 -4.69 -22.48 21.14
CA ARG A 459 -5.08 -21.26 21.84
C ARG A 459 -4.55 -21.24 23.29
N ARG A 460 -4.64 -22.34 24.02
CA ARG A 460 -4.09 -22.44 25.39
C ARG A 460 -2.56 -22.22 25.38
N ALA A 461 -1.86 -22.84 24.43
CA ALA A 461 -0.42 -22.69 24.27
C ALA A 461 -0.03 -21.21 23.99
N ALA A 462 -0.74 -20.53 23.10
CA ALA A 462 -0.53 -19.12 22.80
C ALA A 462 -0.74 -18.21 24.03
N LEU A 463 -1.80 -18.44 24.78
CA LEU A 463 -2.08 -17.68 26.01
C LEU A 463 -1.01 -17.93 27.08
N ALA A 464 -0.55 -19.18 27.25
CA ALA A 464 0.53 -19.52 28.16
C ALA A 464 1.85 -18.87 27.76
N ALA A 465 2.19 -18.81 26.47
CA ALA A 465 3.36 -18.09 25.97
C ALA A 465 3.29 -16.59 26.30
N TYR A 466 2.14 -15.98 26.11
CA TYR A 466 1.92 -14.57 26.47
C TYR A 466 2.01 -14.32 27.98
N GLU A 467 1.48 -15.20 28.82
CA GLU A 467 1.62 -15.09 30.28
C GLU A 467 3.07 -15.21 30.74
N ARG A 468 3.89 -16.05 30.08
CA ARG A 468 5.34 -16.10 30.34
C ARG A 468 6.00 -14.75 30.02
N LEU A 469 5.66 -14.13 28.88
CA LEU A 469 6.14 -12.79 28.55
C LEU A 469 5.77 -11.76 29.62
N ARG A 470 4.51 -11.76 30.09
CA ARG A 470 4.04 -10.83 31.12
C ARG A 470 4.76 -10.98 32.47
N ARG A 471 5.14 -12.18 32.84
CA ARG A 471 5.84 -12.44 34.10
C ARG A 471 7.32 -11.99 34.12
N ARG A 472 7.85 -11.70 32.92
CA ARG A 472 9.23 -11.18 32.76
C ARG A 472 9.32 -9.65 32.83
N ARG A 473 8.17 -9.00 32.90
CA ARG A 473 8.01 -7.56 33.12
C ARG A 473 8.05 -7.26 34.62
#